data_ef83bdad37a2c890dbbab797378cec97
#
_entry.id   ef83bdad37a2c890dbbab797378cec97
#
_cell.length_a   1.000
_cell.length_b   1.000
_cell.length_c   1.000
_cell.angle_alpha   90.00
_cell.angle_beta   90.00
_cell.angle_gamma   90.00
#
_symmetry.space_group_name_H-M   'P 1'
#
loop_
_entity.id
_entity.type
_entity.pdbx_description
1 polymer ?
#
loop_
_entity_poly.entity_id
_entity_poly.type
_entity_poly.pdbx_seq_one_letter_code
_entity_poly.pdbx_strand_id
1 'polypeptide(L)'
;MTSNPVRPRTDWRTSLISMVHLKRSILLLAAILAIQLLQPDDLFAASRKAKSKPRAKAKVGITAKSVLVMNMSTGEILYSKNPDEPIAPASLTKILSLYLIYEALGEGRVRKSDVVHVSSTVSQVNGSRMRIRPGSQISLGDLMKGMAIMSANDASVAAAEYVAGDVDEFVRRMNAKALELGMAASHFENPSGLREDGQVTTARDILRLSCAYINRFPQSLQMHSLPVFEYGRRTRNNTNHLLETTRYVDGLKTGHVAGSGYHLVVTARRDGTRVVVVVLGSRSSGARFREARMLLEEAFRKVQPNSASRRVAGVPALPAAWQEGTGSTSTGGFKDS
;
A
#
# COMPACT_ATOMS: atom_id res chain seq x y z
N MET A 1 -86.17 -63.46 -26.53
CA MET A 1 -85.82 -62.43 -25.57
C MET A 1 -84.84 -63.03 -24.58
N THR A 2 -83.54 -62.92 -24.81
CA THR A 2 -82.50 -63.49 -23.95
C THR A 2 -81.51 -62.41 -23.63
N SER A 3 -81.47 -62.08 -22.37
CA SER A 3 -80.56 -61.09 -21.80
C SER A 3 -79.17 -61.72 -21.49
N ASN A 4 -78.13 -61.19 -22.07
CA ASN A 4 -76.75 -61.58 -21.78
C ASN A 4 -76.23 -60.81 -20.52
N PRO A 5 -75.50 -61.47 -19.61
CA PRO A 5 -74.91 -60.83 -18.44
C PRO A 5 -73.56 -60.14 -18.80
N VAL A 6 -73.42 -58.90 -18.37
CA VAL A 6 -72.19 -58.10 -18.45
C VAL A 6 -71.19 -58.65 -17.42
N ARG A 7 -69.95 -58.96 -17.85
CA ARG A 7 -68.78 -59.24 -16.98
C ARG A 7 -68.14 -57.98 -16.46
N PRO A 8 -67.73 -57.90 -15.17
CA PRO A 8 -67.03 -56.76 -14.66
C PRO A 8 -65.57 -56.71 -15.18
N ARG A 9 -65.13 -55.58 -15.66
CA ARG A 9 -63.73 -55.30 -16.01
C ARG A 9 -62.90 -55.08 -14.73
N THR A 10 -61.95 -56.01 -14.45
CA THR A 10 -60.94 -55.78 -13.41
C THR A 10 -59.95 -54.73 -13.82
N ASP A 11 -59.89 -53.64 -13.05
CA ASP A 11 -59.03 -52.52 -13.31
C ASP A 11 -57.61 -52.83 -12.76
N TRP A 12 -56.71 -53.32 -13.66
CA TRP A 12 -55.33 -53.70 -13.36
C TRP A 12 -54.40 -52.43 -13.05
N ARG A 13 -54.87 -51.23 -13.36
CA ARG A 13 -54.10 -50.00 -13.13
C ARG A 13 -53.97 -49.64 -11.65
N THR A 14 -54.96 -49.88 -10.83
CA THR A 14 -54.97 -49.64 -9.39
C THR A 14 -54.01 -50.56 -8.63
N SER A 15 -53.83 -51.81 -9.09
CA SER A 15 -52.91 -52.78 -8.48
C SER A 15 -51.42 -52.40 -8.70
N LEU A 16 -51.04 -51.88 -9.88
CA LEU A 16 -49.68 -51.51 -10.20
C LEU A 16 -49.22 -50.26 -9.41
N ILE A 17 -50.10 -49.28 -9.24
CA ILE A 17 -49.81 -48.06 -8.47
C ILE A 17 -49.54 -48.35 -6.99
N SER A 18 -50.35 -49.28 -6.43
CA SER A 18 -50.20 -49.72 -5.04
C SER A 18 -48.87 -50.45 -4.79
N MET A 19 -48.41 -51.31 -5.74
CA MET A 19 -47.13 -52.01 -5.61
C MET A 19 -45.91 -51.05 -5.71
N VAL A 20 -45.95 -49.96 -6.53
CA VAL A 20 -44.86 -49.00 -6.65
C VAL A 20 -44.75 -48.16 -5.39
N HIS A 21 -45.88 -47.77 -4.79
CA HIS A 21 -45.85 -47.02 -3.51
C HIS A 21 -45.35 -47.88 -2.36
N LEU A 22 -45.73 -49.16 -2.29
CA LEU A 22 -45.26 -50.08 -1.26
C LEU A 22 -43.76 -50.34 -1.34
N LYS A 23 -43.18 -50.51 -2.54
CA LYS A 23 -41.73 -50.66 -2.74
C LYS A 23 -40.94 -49.36 -2.36
N ARG A 24 -41.47 -48.17 -2.68
CA ARG A 24 -40.88 -46.91 -2.26
C ARG A 24 -40.90 -46.71 -0.75
N SER A 25 -41.98 -47.09 -0.08
CA SER A 25 -42.09 -47.01 1.39
C SER A 25 -41.14 -47.96 2.09
N ILE A 26 -40.94 -49.18 1.58
CA ILE A 26 -39.99 -50.17 2.13
C ILE A 26 -38.54 -49.69 1.96
N LEU A 27 -38.18 -49.08 0.82
CA LEU A 27 -36.85 -48.52 0.59
C LEU A 27 -36.55 -47.30 1.48
N LEU A 28 -37.56 -46.46 1.73
CA LEU A 28 -37.43 -45.31 2.66
C LEU A 28 -37.27 -45.79 4.12
N LEU A 29 -38.01 -46.81 4.55
CA LEU A 29 -37.87 -47.37 5.88
C LEU A 29 -36.51 -48.05 6.09
N ALA A 30 -36.00 -48.75 5.07
CA ALA A 30 -34.68 -49.37 5.12
C ALA A 30 -33.54 -48.30 5.19
N ALA A 31 -33.69 -47.17 4.49
CA ALA A 31 -32.73 -46.05 4.55
C ALA A 31 -32.75 -45.38 5.93
N ILE A 32 -33.92 -45.19 6.53
CA ILE A 32 -34.05 -44.61 7.87
C ILE A 32 -33.48 -45.57 8.93
N LEU A 33 -33.69 -46.86 8.80
CA LEU A 33 -33.13 -47.86 9.73
C LEU A 33 -31.61 -47.97 9.61
N ALA A 34 -31.04 -47.82 8.41
CA ALA A 34 -29.59 -47.78 8.19
C ALA A 34 -28.92 -46.53 8.82
N ILE A 35 -29.63 -45.42 8.87
CA ILE A 35 -29.15 -44.19 9.51
C ILE A 35 -29.17 -44.30 11.05
N GLN A 36 -30.09 -45.08 11.61
CA GLN A 36 -30.19 -45.28 13.07
C GLN A 36 -29.18 -46.31 13.61
N LEU A 37 -28.56 -47.13 12.76
CA LEU A 37 -27.53 -48.11 13.15
C LEU A 37 -26.11 -47.48 13.15
N LEU A 38 -25.94 -46.27 12.65
CA LEU A 38 -24.67 -45.52 12.78
C LEU A 38 -24.66 -44.85 14.16
N GLN A 39 -23.92 -45.43 15.09
CA GLN A 39 -23.71 -44.87 16.42
C GLN A 39 -23.01 -43.52 16.27
N PRO A 40 -23.43 -42.43 16.96
CA PRO A 40 -22.80 -41.11 16.85
C PRO A 40 -21.31 -41.08 17.22
N ASP A 41 -20.84 -42.09 17.92
CA ASP A 41 -19.41 -42.16 18.33
C ASP A 41 -18.43 -42.47 17.17
N ASP A 42 -18.91 -43.14 16.10
CA ASP A 42 -18.07 -43.46 14.94
C ASP A 42 -17.89 -42.28 13.96
N LEU A 43 -18.81 -41.33 13.95
CA LEU A 43 -18.70 -40.09 13.14
C LEU A 43 -17.74 -39.10 13.75
N PHE A 44 -17.49 -39.10 15.06
CA PHE A 44 -16.54 -38.26 15.74
C PHE A 44 -15.11 -38.84 15.86
N ALA A 45 -15.00 -40.18 15.69
CA ALA A 45 -13.68 -40.84 15.77
C ALA A 45 -12.82 -40.64 14.52
N ALA A 46 -13.43 -40.48 13.33
CA ALA A 46 -12.72 -40.21 12.08
C ALA A 46 -12.13 -38.78 11.98
N SER A 47 -12.69 -37.82 12.73
CA SER A 47 -12.23 -36.42 12.74
C SER A 47 -11.06 -36.15 13.69
N ARG A 48 -10.67 -37.09 14.56
CA ARG A 48 -9.66 -36.85 15.61
C ARG A 48 -8.22 -37.28 15.27
N LYS A 49 -7.91 -37.69 14.06
CA LYS A 49 -6.55 -38.16 13.71
C LYS A 49 -5.85 -37.38 12.58
N ALA A 50 -6.30 -36.20 12.24
CA ALA A 50 -5.45 -35.23 11.55
C ALA A 50 -4.67 -34.41 12.60
N LYS A 51 -3.67 -34.99 13.27
CA LYS A 51 -2.61 -34.22 13.91
C LYS A 51 -1.99 -33.38 12.80
N SER A 52 -2.41 -32.12 12.68
CA SER A 52 -1.71 -31.14 11.89
C SER A 52 -0.30 -31.08 12.45
N LYS A 53 0.66 -31.65 11.74
CA LYS A 53 2.09 -31.37 11.98
C LYS A 53 2.21 -29.85 12.11
N PRO A 54 2.86 -29.30 13.14
CA PRO A 54 3.07 -27.88 13.21
C PRO A 54 3.77 -27.50 11.91
N ARG A 55 3.06 -26.76 11.07
CA ARG A 55 3.60 -26.22 9.82
C ARG A 55 4.75 -25.35 10.24
N ALA A 56 5.97 -25.87 10.11
CA ALA A 56 7.17 -25.10 10.37
C ALA A 56 6.96 -23.75 9.68
N LYS A 57 6.97 -22.65 10.45
CA LYS A 57 6.85 -21.30 9.90
C LYS A 57 7.99 -21.19 8.90
N ALA A 58 7.69 -21.41 7.63
CA ALA A 58 8.66 -21.23 6.57
C ALA A 58 9.25 -19.84 6.80
N LYS A 59 10.56 -19.75 7.00
CA LYS A 59 11.27 -18.46 7.03
C LYS A 59 10.85 -17.78 5.72
N VAL A 60 10.00 -16.78 5.82
CA VAL A 60 9.55 -16.02 4.65
C VAL A 60 10.78 -15.32 4.12
N GLY A 61 11.40 -15.91 3.11
CA GLY A 61 12.56 -15.32 2.46
C GLY A 61 12.16 -13.98 1.86
N ILE A 62 12.98 -12.95 2.05
CA ILE A 62 12.80 -11.64 1.44
C ILE A 62 13.05 -11.76 -0.06
N THR A 63 12.00 -11.62 -0.87
CA THR A 63 12.06 -11.69 -2.34
C THR A 63 12.42 -10.35 -2.98
N ALA A 64 12.30 -9.26 -2.23
CA ALA A 64 12.70 -7.93 -2.68
C ALA A 64 14.16 -7.91 -3.13
N LYS A 65 14.45 -7.19 -4.21
CA LYS A 65 15.81 -7.00 -4.76
C LYS A 65 16.65 -6.17 -3.80
N SER A 66 16.09 -5.07 -3.33
CA SER A 66 16.75 -4.13 -2.43
C SER A 66 15.86 -3.80 -1.24
N VAL A 67 16.46 -3.73 -0.03
CA VAL A 67 15.74 -3.44 1.22
C VAL A 67 16.62 -2.58 2.12
N LEU A 68 16.02 -1.59 2.78
CA LEU A 68 16.67 -0.82 3.83
C LEU A 68 15.67 -0.52 4.95
N VAL A 69 16.09 -0.73 6.20
CA VAL A 69 15.28 -0.48 7.40
C VAL A 69 16.05 0.40 8.36
N MET A 70 15.43 1.47 8.81
CA MET A 70 16.07 2.43 9.71
C MET A 70 15.19 2.77 10.91
N ASN A 71 15.79 2.86 12.07
CA ASN A 71 15.24 3.59 13.21
C ASN A 71 15.43 5.09 12.95
N MET A 72 14.35 5.76 12.60
CA MET A 72 14.40 7.18 12.22
C MET A 72 14.76 8.10 13.42
N SER A 73 14.52 7.64 14.66
CA SER A 73 14.84 8.43 15.86
C SER A 73 16.33 8.45 16.18
N THR A 74 17.09 7.42 15.77
CA THR A 74 18.55 7.30 16.05
C THR A 74 19.41 7.35 14.80
N GLY A 75 18.81 7.21 13.59
CA GLY A 75 19.54 7.05 12.33
C GLY A 75 20.14 5.64 12.12
N GLU A 76 19.93 4.72 13.06
CA GLU A 76 20.51 3.35 13.01
C GLU A 76 19.87 2.52 11.88
N ILE A 77 20.71 1.90 11.06
CA ILE A 77 20.28 0.92 10.05
C ILE A 77 20.08 -0.44 10.72
N LEU A 78 18.82 -0.89 10.77
CA LEU A 78 18.43 -2.14 11.44
C LEU A 78 18.51 -3.36 10.52
N TYR A 79 18.38 -3.14 9.21
CA TYR A 79 18.49 -4.17 8.18
C TYR A 79 18.86 -3.55 6.83
N SER A 80 19.72 -4.23 6.08
CA SER A 80 20.17 -3.81 4.75
C SER A 80 20.34 -5.02 3.83
N LYS A 81 19.86 -4.88 2.58
CA LYS A 81 20.07 -5.81 1.49
C LYS A 81 20.17 -5.01 0.20
N ASN A 82 21.32 -5.03 -0.47
CA ASN A 82 21.56 -4.35 -1.75
C ASN A 82 21.04 -2.89 -1.78
N PRO A 83 21.35 -2.03 -0.79
CA PRO A 83 20.69 -0.73 -0.64
C PRO A 83 20.99 0.25 -1.77
N ASP A 84 22.07 0.02 -2.50
CA ASP A 84 22.56 0.87 -3.59
C ASP A 84 22.31 0.28 -4.98
N GLU A 85 21.57 -0.83 -5.09
CA GLU A 85 21.18 -1.42 -6.37
C GLU A 85 20.26 -0.47 -7.14
N PRO A 86 20.63 -0.05 -8.37
CA PRO A 86 19.81 0.83 -9.19
C PRO A 86 18.50 0.14 -9.60
N ILE A 87 17.40 0.86 -9.48
CA ILE A 87 16.07 0.35 -9.83
C ILE A 87 15.16 1.51 -10.27
N ALA A 88 14.22 1.24 -11.20
CA ALA A 88 13.24 2.24 -11.57
C ALA A 88 12.31 2.55 -10.35
N PRO A 89 12.11 3.82 -9.97
CA PRO A 89 11.41 4.22 -8.74
C PRO A 89 9.91 3.91 -8.75
N ALA A 90 9.31 3.79 -9.93
CA ALA A 90 7.85 3.76 -10.05
C ALA A 90 7.20 4.91 -9.26
N SER A 91 5.99 4.72 -8.76
CA SER A 91 5.26 5.77 -8.03
C SER A 91 5.87 6.19 -6.68
N LEU A 92 7.03 5.66 -6.28
CA LEU A 92 7.78 6.24 -5.14
C LEU A 92 8.29 7.65 -5.48
N THR A 93 8.47 7.96 -6.76
CA THR A 93 8.73 9.31 -7.30
C THR A 93 7.81 10.37 -6.73
N LYS A 94 6.53 10.02 -6.49
CA LYS A 94 5.53 10.95 -5.94
C LYS A 94 5.85 11.45 -4.52
N ILE A 95 6.75 10.78 -3.79
CA ILE A 95 7.24 11.29 -2.50
C ILE A 95 8.02 12.59 -2.74
N LEU A 96 8.88 12.62 -3.77
CA LEU A 96 9.63 13.81 -4.15
C LEU A 96 8.73 14.90 -4.72
N SER A 97 7.76 14.53 -5.56
CA SER A 97 6.78 15.48 -6.08
C SER A 97 5.97 16.13 -4.96
N LEU A 98 5.50 15.34 -3.99
CA LEU A 98 4.81 15.86 -2.80
C LEU A 98 5.74 16.69 -1.92
N TYR A 99 7.03 16.35 -1.82
CA TYR A 99 8.02 17.13 -1.10
C TYR A 99 8.07 18.57 -1.67
N LEU A 100 8.22 18.72 -2.98
CA LEU A 100 8.26 20.04 -3.64
C LEU A 100 6.95 20.83 -3.49
N ILE A 101 5.80 20.13 -3.55
CA ILE A 101 4.51 20.78 -3.33
C ILE A 101 4.40 21.28 -1.87
N TYR A 102 4.85 20.47 -0.89
CA TYR A 102 4.87 20.90 0.50
C TYR A 102 5.87 22.04 0.78
N GLU A 103 6.99 22.11 0.04
CA GLU A 103 7.88 23.28 0.09
C GLU A 103 7.15 24.54 -0.41
N ALA A 104 6.51 24.46 -1.58
CA ALA A 104 5.74 25.56 -2.12
C ALA A 104 4.60 26.04 -1.19
N LEU A 105 3.95 25.10 -0.47
CA LEU A 105 2.98 25.41 0.58
C LEU A 105 3.63 26.13 1.77
N GLY A 106 4.79 25.65 2.22
CA GLY A 106 5.52 26.23 3.35
C GLY A 106 6.05 27.64 3.07
N GLU A 107 6.42 27.91 1.82
CA GLU A 107 6.87 29.21 1.32
C GLU A 107 5.69 30.16 0.99
N GLY A 108 4.45 29.72 1.12
CA GLY A 108 3.27 30.53 0.80
C GLY A 108 3.04 30.78 -0.69
N ARG A 109 3.80 30.11 -1.60
CA ARG A 109 3.65 30.25 -3.05
C ARG A 109 2.35 29.63 -3.57
N VAL A 110 1.84 28.63 -2.88
CA VAL A 110 0.57 27.94 -3.19
C VAL A 110 -0.18 27.60 -1.91
N ARG A 111 -1.49 27.32 -2.02
CA ARG A 111 -2.34 26.87 -0.92
C ARG A 111 -3.08 25.59 -1.29
N LYS A 112 -3.40 24.74 -0.34
CA LYS A 112 -4.21 23.52 -0.58
C LYS A 112 -5.59 23.83 -1.17
N SER A 113 -6.14 25.00 -0.85
CA SER A 113 -7.43 25.49 -1.36
C SER A 113 -7.38 26.04 -2.78
N ASP A 114 -6.17 26.27 -3.34
CA ASP A 114 -6.04 26.83 -4.66
C ASP A 114 -6.71 25.96 -5.72
N VAL A 115 -7.39 26.61 -6.65
CA VAL A 115 -8.09 25.96 -7.75
C VAL A 115 -7.12 25.78 -8.92
N VAL A 116 -6.81 24.53 -9.21
CA VAL A 116 -5.96 24.15 -10.35
C VAL A 116 -6.82 23.95 -11.58
N HIS A 117 -6.50 24.69 -12.65
CA HIS A 117 -7.10 24.49 -13.97
C HIS A 117 -6.36 23.36 -14.70
N VAL A 118 -7.08 22.29 -14.99
CA VAL A 118 -6.49 21.06 -15.53
C VAL A 118 -6.23 21.20 -17.03
N SER A 119 -4.98 21.07 -17.45
CA SER A 119 -4.55 21.12 -18.84
C SER A 119 -4.96 19.88 -19.63
N SER A 120 -4.76 19.92 -20.97
CA SER A 120 -4.97 18.76 -21.84
C SER A 120 -3.92 17.65 -21.64
N THR A 121 -2.76 17.96 -21.12
CA THR A 121 -1.63 17.03 -20.88
C THR A 121 -2.05 15.84 -20.02
N VAL A 122 -2.93 16.05 -19.03
CA VAL A 122 -3.39 14.98 -18.13
C VAL A 122 -4.15 13.85 -18.85
N SER A 123 -4.71 14.11 -20.04
CA SER A 123 -5.43 13.09 -20.81
C SER A 123 -4.50 12.01 -21.39
N GLN A 124 -3.23 12.36 -21.61
CA GLN A 124 -2.20 11.47 -22.17
C GLN A 124 -1.56 10.58 -21.11
N VAL A 125 -1.81 10.86 -19.81
CA VAL A 125 -1.19 10.15 -18.72
C VAL A 125 -1.82 8.78 -18.49
N ASN A 126 -1.00 7.73 -18.46
CA ASN A 126 -1.42 6.34 -18.28
C ASN A 126 -1.33 5.87 -16.83
N GLY A 127 -1.75 4.62 -16.56
CA GLY A 127 -1.65 3.96 -15.26
C GLY A 127 -2.73 4.38 -14.26
N SER A 128 -2.37 4.53 -12.99
CA SER A 128 -3.31 4.94 -11.93
C SER A 128 -3.72 6.39 -12.09
N ARG A 129 -5.04 6.67 -12.08
CA ARG A 129 -5.60 8.01 -12.35
C ARG A 129 -6.82 8.31 -11.49
N MET A 130 -6.96 9.56 -11.10
CA MET A 130 -8.23 10.11 -10.60
C MET A 130 -9.27 10.22 -11.72
N ARG A 131 -8.83 10.25 -12.99
CA ARG A 131 -9.62 10.53 -14.20
C ARG A 131 -10.17 11.95 -14.17
N ILE A 132 -9.31 12.91 -13.83
CA ILE A 132 -9.60 14.33 -13.95
C ILE A 132 -9.71 14.69 -15.43
N ARG A 133 -10.63 15.61 -15.75
CA ARG A 133 -10.92 15.98 -17.14
C ARG A 133 -10.16 17.26 -17.50
N PRO A 134 -9.58 17.37 -18.70
CA PRO A 134 -9.09 18.64 -19.22
C PRO A 134 -10.17 19.74 -19.10
N GLY A 135 -9.75 20.93 -18.75
CA GLY A 135 -10.63 22.09 -18.53
C GLY A 135 -11.40 22.07 -17.21
N SER A 136 -11.33 20.98 -16.41
CA SER A 136 -11.95 20.96 -15.08
C SER A 136 -11.12 21.75 -14.05
N GLN A 137 -11.76 22.06 -12.95
CA GLN A 137 -11.15 22.72 -11.80
C GLN A 137 -11.10 21.73 -10.62
N ILE A 138 -9.96 21.68 -9.92
CA ILE A 138 -9.77 20.78 -8.78
C ILE A 138 -8.85 21.47 -7.76
N SER A 139 -9.08 21.27 -6.47
CA SER A 139 -8.20 21.83 -5.46
C SER A 139 -6.81 21.16 -5.48
N LEU A 140 -5.75 21.93 -5.22
CA LEU A 140 -4.40 21.39 -5.05
C LEU A 140 -4.38 20.32 -3.95
N GLY A 141 -5.15 20.51 -2.87
CA GLY A 141 -5.28 19.54 -1.80
C GLY A 141 -5.86 18.20 -2.24
N ASP A 142 -6.82 18.19 -3.17
CA ASP A 142 -7.37 16.94 -3.70
C ASP A 142 -6.43 16.27 -4.70
N LEU A 143 -5.67 17.04 -5.48
CA LEU A 143 -4.57 16.48 -6.28
C LEU A 143 -3.54 15.78 -5.40
N MET A 144 -3.11 16.41 -4.30
CA MET A 144 -2.18 15.82 -3.33
C MET A 144 -2.73 14.52 -2.72
N LYS A 145 -4.02 14.49 -2.32
CA LYS A 145 -4.67 13.25 -1.83
C LYS A 145 -4.70 12.17 -2.90
N GLY A 146 -5.03 12.53 -4.14
CA GLY A 146 -4.99 11.62 -5.29
C GLY A 146 -3.61 11.00 -5.49
N MET A 147 -2.55 11.79 -5.39
CA MET A 147 -1.16 11.33 -5.47
C MET A 147 -0.78 10.38 -4.33
N ALA A 148 -1.11 10.73 -3.10
CA ALA A 148 -0.72 9.98 -1.91
C ALA A 148 -1.48 8.66 -1.76
N ILE A 149 -2.80 8.70 -1.92
CA ILE A 149 -3.73 7.61 -1.58
C ILE A 149 -3.92 6.67 -2.78
N MET A 150 -4.31 7.23 -3.92
CA MET A 150 -4.61 6.48 -5.13
C MET A 150 -3.39 6.26 -6.03
N SER A 151 -2.27 6.96 -5.75
CA SER A 151 -1.11 6.97 -6.64
C SER A 151 -1.40 7.57 -8.03
N ALA A 152 -2.30 8.55 -8.11
CA ALA A 152 -2.80 9.11 -9.36
C ALA A 152 -1.71 9.86 -10.14
N ASN A 153 -1.49 9.46 -11.39
CA ASN A 153 -0.47 10.04 -12.27
C ASN A 153 -0.96 11.36 -12.89
N ASP A 154 -2.23 11.44 -13.29
CA ASP A 154 -2.87 12.65 -13.80
C ASP A 154 -2.85 13.77 -12.74
N ALA A 155 -3.08 13.44 -11.47
CA ALA A 155 -2.95 14.39 -10.38
C ALA A 155 -1.50 14.89 -10.20
N SER A 156 -0.50 14.03 -10.43
CA SER A 156 0.90 14.43 -10.34
C SER A 156 1.30 15.43 -11.42
N VAL A 157 0.81 15.24 -12.64
CA VAL A 157 1.05 16.15 -13.77
C VAL A 157 0.36 17.49 -13.52
N ALA A 158 -0.94 17.49 -13.19
CA ALA A 158 -1.67 18.72 -12.93
C ALA A 158 -1.07 19.55 -11.77
N ALA A 159 -0.63 18.87 -10.70
CA ALA A 159 0.01 19.53 -9.58
C ALA A 159 1.40 20.08 -9.94
N ALA A 160 2.16 19.36 -10.78
CA ALA A 160 3.47 19.81 -11.26
C ALA A 160 3.35 21.06 -12.13
N GLU A 161 2.44 21.07 -13.10
CA GLU A 161 2.14 22.22 -13.95
C GLU A 161 1.72 23.43 -13.11
N TYR A 162 0.85 23.22 -12.11
CA TYR A 162 0.40 24.31 -11.25
C TYR A 162 1.53 24.93 -10.41
N VAL A 163 2.39 24.10 -9.83
CA VAL A 163 3.46 24.56 -8.90
C VAL A 163 4.67 25.15 -9.61
N ALA A 164 4.97 24.69 -10.83
CA ALA A 164 6.17 25.08 -11.54
C ALA A 164 5.91 25.83 -12.86
N GLY A 165 4.67 25.87 -13.33
CA GLY A 165 4.29 26.42 -14.63
C GLY A 165 4.21 25.36 -15.73
N ASP A 166 5.15 24.43 -15.76
CA ASP A 166 5.15 23.28 -16.65
C ASP A 166 5.81 22.03 -16.01
N VAL A 167 5.69 20.90 -16.69
CA VAL A 167 6.22 19.60 -16.20
C VAL A 167 7.75 19.58 -16.25
N ASP A 168 8.37 20.14 -17.28
CA ASP A 168 9.81 20.08 -17.47
C ASP A 168 10.53 20.90 -16.40
N GLU A 169 10.01 22.10 -16.07
CA GLU A 169 10.50 22.89 -14.96
C GLU A 169 10.32 22.16 -13.62
N PHE A 170 9.19 21.48 -13.42
CA PHE A 170 9.00 20.70 -12.21
C PHE A 170 10.02 19.55 -12.10
N VAL A 171 10.30 18.85 -13.20
CA VAL A 171 11.30 17.78 -13.25
C VAL A 171 12.71 18.32 -12.98
N ARG A 172 13.06 19.49 -13.54
CA ARG A 172 14.34 20.16 -13.20
C ARG A 172 14.45 20.42 -11.71
N ARG A 173 13.39 20.94 -11.06
CA ARG A 173 13.34 21.14 -9.60
C ARG A 173 13.41 19.82 -8.83
N MET A 174 12.78 18.73 -9.33
CA MET A 174 12.89 17.41 -8.72
C MET A 174 14.35 16.94 -8.68
N ASN A 175 15.07 17.02 -9.79
CA ASN A 175 16.45 16.57 -9.86
C ASN A 175 17.40 17.47 -9.03
N ALA A 176 17.19 18.78 -9.03
CA ALA A 176 17.91 19.70 -8.15
C ALA A 176 17.68 19.35 -6.66
N LYS A 177 16.43 19.08 -6.27
CA LYS A 177 16.09 18.68 -4.90
C LYS A 177 16.64 17.30 -4.54
N ALA A 178 16.63 16.35 -5.47
CA ALA A 178 17.24 15.04 -5.27
C ALA A 178 18.73 15.19 -4.94
N LEU A 179 19.45 16.02 -5.69
CA LEU A 179 20.87 16.31 -5.44
C LEU A 179 21.07 16.99 -4.07
N GLU A 180 20.26 18.00 -3.73
CA GLU A 180 20.28 18.69 -2.43
C GLU A 180 20.07 17.72 -1.25
N LEU A 181 19.19 16.72 -1.43
CA LEU A 181 18.93 15.68 -0.44
C LEU A 181 19.99 14.57 -0.42
N GLY A 182 21.05 14.68 -1.23
CA GLY A 182 22.11 13.68 -1.31
C GLY A 182 21.70 12.37 -2.01
N MET A 183 20.68 12.42 -2.90
CA MET A 183 20.21 11.29 -3.69
C MET A 183 21.04 11.14 -4.97
N ALA A 184 22.36 10.99 -4.82
CA ALA A 184 23.32 11.03 -5.94
C ALA A 184 23.17 9.88 -6.96
N ALA A 185 22.49 8.81 -6.61
CA ALA A 185 22.20 7.67 -7.49
C ALA A 185 20.77 7.70 -8.04
N SER A 186 20.10 8.86 -7.99
CA SER A 186 18.72 9.01 -8.45
C SER A 186 18.59 10.07 -9.53
N HIS A 187 17.76 9.76 -10.53
CA HIS A 187 17.35 10.69 -11.58
C HIS A 187 15.87 10.48 -11.91
N PHE A 188 15.15 11.56 -12.17
CA PHE A 188 13.71 11.57 -12.42
C PHE A 188 13.40 12.26 -13.74
N GLU A 189 12.53 11.65 -14.55
CA GLU A 189 12.10 12.13 -15.86
C GLU A 189 10.66 12.67 -15.87
N ASN A 190 9.88 12.33 -14.85
CA ASN A 190 8.50 12.81 -14.73
C ASN A 190 8.02 12.83 -13.27
N PRO A 191 6.95 13.59 -12.94
CA PRO A 191 6.49 13.76 -11.57
C PRO A 191 5.73 12.54 -11.01
N SER A 192 5.43 11.54 -11.84
CA SER A 192 4.56 10.42 -11.49
C SER A 192 5.30 9.12 -11.23
N GLY A 193 6.49 8.94 -11.78
CA GLY A 193 7.25 7.70 -11.79
C GLY A 193 6.72 6.69 -12.83
N LEU A 194 6.04 7.15 -13.88
CA LEU A 194 5.80 6.35 -15.07
C LEU A 194 7.15 5.97 -15.68
N ARG A 195 7.19 4.78 -16.29
CA ARG A 195 8.42 4.27 -16.87
C ARG A 195 8.92 5.23 -17.96
N GLU A 196 10.16 5.64 -17.80
CA GLU A 196 10.91 6.44 -18.74
C GLU A 196 12.36 6.01 -18.69
N ASP A 197 13.05 6.05 -19.84
CA ASP A 197 14.47 5.74 -19.88
C ASP A 197 15.24 6.83 -19.11
N GLY A 198 16.27 6.43 -18.37
CA GLY A 198 17.01 7.34 -17.46
C GLY A 198 16.45 7.45 -16.06
N GLN A 199 15.18 7.13 -15.85
CA GLN A 199 14.56 7.24 -14.52
C GLN A 199 15.01 6.12 -13.58
N VAL A 200 15.79 6.48 -12.56
CA VAL A 200 16.46 5.51 -11.65
C VAL A 200 16.49 6.03 -10.22
N THR A 201 16.59 5.10 -9.27
CA THR A 201 16.80 5.37 -7.83
C THR A 201 17.42 4.15 -7.14
N THR A 202 17.70 4.30 -5.84
CA THR A 202 18.16 3.20 -4.95
C THR A 202 17.33 3.18 -3.66
N ALA A 203 17.39 2.07 -2.88
CA ALA A 203 16.72 2.05 -1.59
C ALA A 203 17.32 3.05 -0.61
N ARG A 204 18.61 3.34 -0.71
CA ARG A 204 19.28 4.35 0.11
C ARG A 204 18.73 5.74 -0.17
N ASP A 205 18.61 6.10 -1.42
CA ASP A 205 18.12 7.42 -1.82
C ASP A 205 16.63 7.61 -1.49
N ILE A 206 15.83 6.57 -1.71
CA ILE A 206 14.41 6.58 -1.30
C ILE A 206 14.26 6.67 0.22
N LEU A 207 15.15 6.04 1.00
CA LEU A 207 15.15 6.19 2.45
C LEU A 207 15.47 7.63 2.86
N ARG A 208 16.52 8.23 2.27
CA ARG A 208 16.91 9.65 2.48
C ARG A 208 15.71 10.57 2.22
N LEU A 209 15.14 10.46 1.03
CA LEU A 209 13.96 11.24 0.64
C LEU A 209 12.81 11.06 1.65
N SER A 210 12.51 9.82 2.02
CA SER A 210 11.39 9.53 2.92
C SER A 210 11.60 10.13 4.31
N CYS A 211 12.82 10.03 4.84
CA CYS A 211 13.16 10.63 6.13
C CYS A 211 13.14 12.16 6.08
N ALA A 212 13.72 12.77 5.05
CA ALA A 212 13.67 14.21 4.84
C ALA A 212 12.22 14.72 4.72
N TYR A 213 11.39 14.02 3.96
CA TYR A 213 9.96 14.34 3.78
C TYR A 213 9.19 14.29 5.10
N ILE A 214 9.34 13.21 5.86
CA ILE A 214 8.64 13.03 7.14
C ILE A 214 9.11 14.04 8.19
N ASN A 215 10.42 14.32 8.25
CA ASN A 215 10.99 15.28 9.20
C ASN A 215 10.54 16.72 8.91
N ARG A 216 10.63 17.13 7.64
CA ARG A 216 10.29 18.51 7.25
C ARG A 216 8.79 18.76 7.21
N PHE A 217 8.00 17.74 6.86
CA PHE A 217 6.54 17.83 6.70
C PHE A 217 5.80 16.74 7.47
N PRO A 218 5.93 16.66 8.81
CA PRO A 218 5.30 15.59 9.60
C PRO A 218 3.77 15.57 9.45
N GLN A 219 3.14 16.72 9.18
CA GLN A 219 1.71 16.84 8.89
C GLN A 219 1.29 16.09 7.62
N SER A 220 2.21 15.75 6.72
CA SER A 220 1.94 14.98 5.51
C SER A 220 1.40 13.58 5.83
N LEU A 221 1.82 13.01 6.96
CA LEU A 221 1.38 11.69 7.40
C LEU A 221 -0.13 11.63 7.66
N GLN A 222 -0.78 12.75 8.03
CA GLN A 222 -2.25 12.82 8.14
C GLN A 222 -2.93 12.45 6.80
N MET A 223 -2.35 12.86 5.68
CA MET A 223 -2.85 12.53 4.35
C MET A 223 -2.49 11.09 3.94
N HIS A 224 -1.25 10.66 4.20
CA HIS A 224 -0.79 9.32 3.84
C HIS A 224 -1.47 8.22 4.64
N SER A 225 -1.93 8.49 5.85
CA SER A 225 -2.64 7.54 6.72
C SER A 225 -4.12 7.39 6.41
N LEU A 226 -4.71 8.23 5.56
CA LEU A 226 -6.12 8.11 5.18
C LEU A 226 -6.37 6.76 4.50
N PRO A 227 -7.30 5.93 4.99
CA PRO A 227 -7.58 4.62 4.40
C PRO A 227 -8.30 4.74 3.06
N VAL A 228 -9.08 5.80 2.89
CA VAL A 228 -9.88 6.06 1.70
C VAL A 228 -9.80 7.53 1.28
N PHE A 229 -10.06 7.78 0.01
CA PHE A 229 -10.24 9.12 -0.55
C PHE A 229 -11.47 9.15 -1.43
N GLU A 230 -12.33 10.13 -1.22
CA GLU A 230 -13.52 10.39 -2.01
C GLU A 230 -13.25 11.55 -2.97
N TYR A 231 -13.48 11.29 -4.24
CA TYR A 231 -13.41 12.30 -5.30
C TYR A 231 -14.61 12.18 -6.25
N GLY A 232 -15.44 13.22 -6.30
CA GLY A 232 -16.71 13.18 -6.96
C GLY A 232 -17.61 12.10 -6.36
N ARG A 233 -18.15 11.20 -7.21
CA ARG A 233 -18.98 10.05 -6.76
C ARG A 233 -18.16 8.78 -6.53
N ARG A 234 -16.85 8.86 -6.40
CA ARG A 234 -15.97 7.67 -6.33
C ARG A 234 -15.21 7.65 -5.05
N THR A 235 -15.31 6.54 -4.33
CA THR A 235 -14.44 6.20 -3.21
C THR A 235 -13.29 5.32 -3.69
N ARG A 236 -12.09 5.59 -3.22
CA ARG A 236 -10.87 4.83 -3.54
C ARG A 236 -10.10 4.50 -2.28
N ASN A 237 -9.73 3.25 -2.14
CA ASN A 237 -8.91 2.79 -1.03
C ASN A 237 -7.46 3.23 -1.22
N ASN A 238 -6.77 3.41 -0.11
CA ASN A 238 -5.33 3.62 -0.11
C ASN A 238 -4.61 2.39 -0.67
N THR A 239 -3.62 2.63 -1.51
CA THR A 239 -2.81 1.55 -2.09
C THR A 239 -1.89 0.88 -1.08
N ASN A 240 -1.70 1.46 0.10
CA ASN A 240 -0.95 0.88 1.21
C ASN A 240 -1.88 0.08 2.14
N HIS A 241 -2.10 -1.19 1.84
CA HIS A 241 -2.96 -2.08 2.61
C HIS A 241 -2.48 -2.35 4.06
N LEU A 242 -1.25 -1.96 4.43
CA LEU A 242 -0.80 -2.08 5.82
C LEU A 242 -1.50 -1.11 6.75
N LEU A 243 -2.06 -0.01 6.25
CA LEU A 243 -2.88 0.93 7.03
C LEU A 243 -4.12 0.27 7.65
N GLU A 244 -4.72 -0.70 6.94
CA GLU A 244 -5.91 -1.43 7.42
C GLU A 244 -5.55 -2.55 8.40
N THR A 245 -4.36 -3.14 8.25
CA THR A 245 -3.97 -4.37 8.95
C THR A 245 -2.97 -4.17 10.08
N THR A 246 -2.43 -2.95 10.23
CA THR A 246 -1.32 -2.67 11.14
C THR A 246 -1.47 -1.28 11.79
N ARG A 247 -2.04 -1.23 13.00
CA ARG A 247 -2.47 0.01 13.69
C ARG A 247 -1.42 1.10 13.88
N TYR A 248 -0.13 0.76 13.90
CA TYR A 248 0.99 1.68 14.09
C TYR A 248 1.61 2.18 12.78
N VAL A 249 1.12 1.71 11.62
CA VAL A 249 1.51 2.20 10.29
C VAL A 249 0.74 3.48 9.97
N ASP A 250 1.46 4.51 9.51
CA ASP A 250 0.89 5.83 9.18
C ASP A 250 1.33 6.37 7.79
N GLY A 251 1.92 5.51 6.97
CA GLY A 251 2.33 5.84 5.59
C GLY A 251 3.20 4.74 4.99
N LEU A 252 3.89 4.89 3.83
CA LEU A 252 4.01 6.14 3.09
C LEU A 252 3.50 5.95 1.65
N LYS A 253 4.19 5.13 0.82
CA LYS A 253 3.90 5.05 -0.61
C LYS A 253 4.21 3.68 -1.20
N THR A 254 3.35 3.24 -2.12
CA THR A 254 3.54 2.04 -2.94
C THR A 254 4.00 2.42 -4.35
N GLY A 255 4.72 1.51 -5.00
CA GLY A 255 5.11 1.59 -6.40
C GLY A 255 5.02 0.23 -7.08
N HIS A 256 4.83 0.24 -8.41
CA HIS A 256 4.95 -0.93 -9.25
C HIS A 256 5.26 -0.50 -10.68
N VAL A 257 6.23 -1.14 -11.28
CA VAL A 257 6.53 -1.03 -12.71
C VAL A 257 6.99 -2.38 -13.24
N ALA A 258 6.54 -2.72 -14.44
CA ALA A 258 6.95 -3.98 -15.11
C ALA A 258 8.48 -4.04 -15.22
N GLY A 259 9.07 -5.21 -14.94
CA GLY A 259 10.51 -5.44 -14.93
C GLY A 259 11.21 -5.11 -13.62
N SER A 260 10.78 -4.07 -12.88
CA SER A 260 11.38 -3.72 -11.59
C SER A 260 10.69 -4.38 -10.40
N GLY A 261 9.39 -4.72 -10.52
CA GLY A 261 8.62 -5.40 -9.48
C GLY A 261 7.83 -4.45 -8.59
N TYR A 262 7.51 -4.92 -7.38
CA TYR A 262 6.64 -4.20 -6.43
C TYR A 262 7.45 -3.51 -5.35
N HIS A 263 7.16 -2.22 -5.14
CA HIS A 263 7.86 -1.36 -4.19
C HIS A 263 6.94 -0.89 -3.08
N LEU A 264 7.52 -0.64 -1.91
CA LEU A 264 6.82 -0.04 -0.78
C LEU A 264 7.82 0.73 0.08
N VAL A 265 7.49 1.97 0.38
CA VAL A 265 8.00 2.63 1.58
C VAL A 265 6.88 2.59 2.61
N VAL A 266 7.17 2.08 3.79
CA VAL A 266 6.26 2.11 4.93
C VAL A 266 6.93 2.77 6.11
N THR A 267 6.18 3.62 6.82
CA THR A 267 6.57 4.22 8.08
C THR A 267 5.59 3.82 9.16
N ALA A 268 6.11 3.62 10.36
CA ALA A 268 5.36 3.16 11.50
C ALA A 268 5.91 3.77 12.77
N ARG A 269 5.02 4.11 13.72
CA ARG A 269 5.42 4.66 15.03
C ARG A 269 4.84 3.81 16.15
N ARG A 270 5.73 3.34 17.05
CA ARG A 270 5.36 2.52 18.20
C ARG A 270 6.18 2.96 19.41
N ASP A 271 5.52 3.21 20.53
CA ASP A 271 6.19 3.60 21.79
C ASP A 271 7.20 4.76 21.64
N GLY A 272 6.84 5.77 20.87
CA GLY A 272 7.68 6.94 20.62
C GLY A 272 8.73 6.74 19.51
N THR A 273 9.08 5.50 19.14
CA THR A 273 10.06 5.19 18.12
C THR A 273 9.40 5.12 16.74
N ARG A 274 10.01 5.76 15.73
CA ARG A 274 9.60 5.66 14.33
C ARG A 274 10.58 4.80 13.55
N VAL A 275 10.03 3.86 12.79
CA VAL A 275 10.79 3.00 11.86
C VAL A 275 10.33 3.30 10.43
N VAL A 276 11.28 3.39 9.52
CA VAL A 276 11.04 3.46 8.07
C VAL A 276 11.60 2.20 7.42
N VAL A 277 10.80 1.58 6.57
CA VAL A 277 11.16 0.39 5.80
C VAL A 277 10.99 0.70 4.31
N VAL A 278 12.05 0.54 3.54
CA VAL A 278 12.06 0.60 2.09
C VAL A 278 12.21 -0.81 1.54
N VAL A 279 11.27 -1.25 0.71
CA VAL A 279 11.26 -2.55 0.04
C VAL A 279 11.10 -2.30 -1.45
N LEU A 280 12.12 -2.66 -2.25
CA LEU A 280 12.13 -2.46 -3.69
C LEU A 280 12.23 -3.80 -4.43
N GLY A 281 11.42 -3.97 -5.47
CA GLY A 281 11.52 -5.12 -6.36
C GLY A 281 11.03 -6.44 -5.77
N SER A 282 10.03 -6.44 -4.87
CA SER A 282 9.37 -7.69 -4.45
C SER A 282 8.66 -8.35 -5.62
N ARG A 283 8.59 -9.68 -5.60
CA ARG A 283 8.02 -10.48 -6.71
C ARG A 283 6.52 -10.30 -6.93
N SER A 284 5.78 -9.83 -5.92
CA SER A 284 4.34 -9.61 -6.02
C SER A 284 3.85 -8.56 -5.03
N SER A 285 2.64 -8.02 -5.26
CA SER A 285 1.99 -7.08 -4.34
C SER A 285 1.84 -7.69 -2.94
N GLY A 286 1.38 -8.93 -2.83
CA GLY A 286 1.26 -9.60 -1.53
C GLY A 286 2.61 -9.84 -0.86
N ALA A 287 3.68 -10.11 -1.62
CA ALA A 287 5.02 -10.30 -1.06
C ALA A 287 5.53 -9.02 -0.40
N ARG A 288 5.47 -7.86 -1.08
CA ARG A 288 5.96 -6.57 -0.53
C ARG A 288 5.33 -6.23 0.82
N PHE A 289 4.02 -6.49 0.99
CA PHE A 289 3.33 -6.19 2.25
C PHE A 289 3.71 -7.17 3.36
N ARG A 290 3.85 -8.47 3.05
CA ARG A 290 4.32 -9.47 4.03
C ARG A 290 5.76 -9.20 4.48
N GLU A 291 6.63 -8.89 3.52
CA GLU A 291 8.05 -8.57 3.78
C GLU A 291 8.19 -7.30 4.61
N ALA A 292 7.48 -6.23 4.24
CA ALA A 292 7.51 -4.98 4.98
C ALA A 292 6.98 -5.14 6.42
N ARG A 293 5.87 -5.88 6.61
CA ARG A 293 5.34 -6.14 7.95
C ARG A 293 6.32 -6.96 8.80
N MET A 294 6.92 -8.00 8.23
CA MET A 294 7.93 -8.80 8.93
C MET A 294 9.14 -7.95 9.34
N LEU A 295 9.61 -7.08 8.45
CA LEU A 295 10.73 -6.18 8.72
C LEU A 295 10.40 -5.13 9.79
N LEU A 296 9.17 -4.59 9.80
CA LEU A 296 8.70 -3.69 10.85
C LEU A 296 8.69 -4.39 12.23
N GLU A 297 8.12 -5.60 12.31
CA GLU A 297 8.08 -6.35 13.58
C GLU A 297 9.48 -6.71 14.07
N GLU A 298 10.38 -7.08 13.17
CA GLU A 298 11.78 -7.35 13.51
C GLU A 298 12.49 -6.09 14.00
N ALA A 299 12.27 -4.96 13.32
CA ALA A 299 12.83 -3.68 13.69
C ALA A 299 12.37 -3.25 15.09
N PHE A 300 11.05 -3.32 15.35
CA PHE A 300 10.52 -2.95 16.67
C PHE A 300 11.00 -3.89 17.78
N ARG A 301 11.25 -5.17 17.51
CA ARG A 301 11.88 -6.08 18.48
C ARG A 301 13.33 -5.68 18.82
N LYS A 302 14.08 -5.19 17.84
CA LYS A 302 15.46 -4.72 18.04
C LYS A 302 15.55 -3.42 18.82
N VAL A 303 14.63 -2.48 18.55
CA VAL A 303 14.66 -1.14 19.16
C VAL A 303 13.87 -1.02 20.47
N GLN A 304 13.08 -2.04 20.85
CA GLN A 304 12.46 -2.09 22.16
C GLN A 304 13.53 -2.53 23.17
N PRO A 305 14.02 -1.65 24.06
CA PRO A 305 14.81 -2.12 25.19
C PRO A 305 13.91 -3.01 26.05
N ASN A 306 14.44 -4.13 26.51
CA ASN A 306 13.84 -4.86 27.62
C ASN A 306 13.37 -3.83 28.67
N SER A 307 12.17 -3.96 29.17
CA SER A 307 11.45 -3.00 30.03
C SER A 307 12.20 -2.55 31.31
N ALA A 308 13.44 -2.96 31.51
CA ALA A 308 14.31 -2.62 32.63
C ALA A 308 15.20 -1.37 32.41
N SER A 309 15.35 -0.82 31.20
CA SER A 309 16.27 0.31 30.94
C SER A 309 15.62 1.62 30.47
N ARG A 310 14.32 1.82 30.71
CA ARG A 310 13.64 3.10 30.44
C ARG A 310 13.95 4.13 31.53
N ARG A 311 15.18 4.64 31.61
CA ARG A 311 15.47 5.96 32.21
C ARG A 311 16.56 6.65 31.42
N VAL A 312 16.20 7.84 30.90
CA VAL A 312 17.08 8.92 30.38
C VAL A 312 17.77 8.66 29.05
N ALA A 313 17.25 9.24 27.98
CA ALA A 313 18.07 9.93 26.97
C ALA A 313 17.19 10.91 26.20
N GLY A 314 17.64 12.16 26.14
CA GLY A 314 17.06 13.21 25.32
C GLY A 314 17.15 12.82 23.83
N VAL A 315 16.29 13.43 23.01
CA VAL A 315 16.24 13.21 21.56
C VAL A 315 17.62 13.55 20.96
N PRO A 316 18.37 12.59 20.39
CA PRO A 316 19.60 12.92 19.70
C PRO A 316 19.25 13.64 18.39
N ALA A 317 20.01 14.67 18.07
CA ALA A 317 19.99 15.31 16.75
C ALA A 317 20.35 14.29 15.65
N LEU A 318 19.81 14.48 14.45
CA LEU A 318 20.18 13.68 13.27
C LEU A 318 21.72 13.70 13.10
N PRO A 319 22.35 12.60 12.63
CA PRO A 319 23.76 12.61 12.30
C PRO A 319 24.12 13.79 11.41
N ALA A 320 25.23 14.44 11.66
CA ALA A 320 25.67 15.66 10.97
C ALA A 320 25.69 15.51 9.43
N ALA A 321 25.97 14.31 8.93
CA ALA A 321 25.91 13.97 7.50
C ALA A 321 24.50 14.13 6.86
N TRP A 322 23.46 14.39 7.65
CA TRP A 322 22.07 14.57 7.19
C TRP A 322 21.55 16.00 7.43
N GLN A 323 22.38 16.89 8.03
CA GLN A 323 22.03 18.27 8.36
C GLN A 323 22.56 19.31 7.35
N GLU A 324 23.45 18.91 6.45
CA GLU A 324 24.07 19.83 5.47
C GLU A 324 23.16 20.20 4.29
N GLY A 325 21.98 20.67 4.57
CA GLY A 325 21.02 21.16 3.55
C GLY A 325 20.18 22.36 4.01
N THR A 326 20.36 22.80 5.25
CA THR A 326 19.68 24.01 5.74
C THR A 326 20.64 25.23 5.59
N GLY A 327 20.59 25.82 4.40
CA GLY A 327 21.33 27.05 4.12
C GLY A 327 21.06 28.12 5.17
N SER A 328 22.13 28.64 5.74
CA SER A 328 22.22 29.82 6.59
C SER A 328 21.51 31.01 5.91
N THR A 329 20.37 31.42 6.41
CA THR A 329 19.85 32.76 6.16
C THR A 329 20.68 33.74 7.01
N SER A 330 21.67 34.37 6.43
CA SER A 330 22.34 35.50 7.05
C SER A 330 21.37 36.66 7.22
N THR A 331 21.06 36.99 8.45
CA THR A 331 20.39 38.23 8.82
C THR A 331 21.37 39.40 8.55
N GLY A 332 21.25 40.02 7.38
CA GLY A 332 21.86 41.31 7.09
C GLY A 332 21.15 42.38 7.88
N GLY A 333 21.81 42.88 8.94
CA GLY A 333 21.35 44.03 9.69
C GLY A 333 21.39 45.28 8.83
N PHE A 334 20.24 45.89 8.63
CA PHE A 334 20.12 47.25 8.12
C PHE A 334 20.55 48.22 9.24
N LYS A 335 21.68 48.93 9.06
CA LYS A 335 22.02 50.12 9.84
C LYS A 335 21.50 51.32 9.08
N ASP A 336 20.68 52.12 9.80
CA ASP A 336 20.28 53.45 9.41
C ASP A 336 21.50 54.37 9.27
N SER A 337 21.56 55.13 8.18
CA SER A 337 22.12 56.46 8.07
C SER A 337 21.65 57.13 6.78
#